data_09276fae188191e7e2782fa757a565e4
#
_entry.id   09276fae188191e7e2782fa757a565e4
#
_cell.length_a   1.000
_cell.length_b   1.000
_cell.length_c   1.000
_cell.angle_alpha   90.00
_cell.angle_beta   90.00
_cell.angle_gamma   90.00
#
_symmetry.space_group_name_H-M   'P 1'
#
loop_
_entity.id
_entity.type
_entity.pdbx_description
1 polymer ?
#
loop_
_entity_poly.entity_id
_entity_poly.type
_entity_poly.pdbx_seq_one_letter_code
_entity_poly.pdbx_strand_id
1 'polypeptide(L)'
;MLYRQFAMASSLLLSVSVAGTAQAQERAAMESWACNYVEGKGYADLMNVAAKWDAWASKNHPAPYSAYVLSPVFATFEEVPEAVWLGFSPTSGQLGAVADQWMSEDGDLIDEFNSVVDCGAHTLAGSRTIRAYEKVGEAGIVQLRSCTANEGVSWSQIAKADQAWADFMTENELPGGVYRWGAGPGTAKDSKMDFYAVWITESLEQRGTAMDKFREVEGAGDTYYNIYGDDNLYTCDNSRIYYATPVGGSD
;
A
#
# COMPACT_ATOMS: atom_id res chain seq x y z
N MET A 1 51.89 -0.25 -64.02
CA MET A 1 51.27 0.87 -63.27
C MET A 1 50.07 0.33 -62.55
N LEU A 2 50.19 0.03 -61.24
CA LEU A 2 49.13 -0.50 -60.42
C LEU A 2 48.56 0.66 -59.55
N TYR A 3 47.28 0.97 -59.75
CA TYR A 3 46.54 1.87 -58.87
C TYR A 3 45.96 1.07 -57.68
N ARG A 4 46.43 1.38 -56.47
CA ARG A 4 45.83 0.91 -55.22
C ARG A 4 44.73 1.89 -54.80
N GLN A 5 43.50 1.41 -54.80
CA GLN A 5 42.37 2.14 -54.18
C GLN A 5 42.36 1.85 -52.68
N PHE A 6 42.42 2.93 -51.86
CA PHE A 6 42.21 2.90 -50.44
C PHE A 6 40.69 3.05 -50.20
N ALA A 7 40.05 2.05 -49.63
CA ALA A 7 38.70 2.13 -49.14
C ALA A 7 38.74 2.64 -47.69
N MET A 8 38.21 3.83 -47.44
CA MET A 8 37.95 4.34 -46.11
C MET A 8 36.64 3.71 -45.58
N ALA A 9 36.75 2.88 -44.56
CA ALA A 9 35.61 2.39 -43.82
C ALA A 9 35.20 3.44 -42.78
N SER A 10 34.07 4.11 -43.00
CA SER A 10 33.43 4.98 -42.02
C SER A 10 32.66 4.14 -41.03
N SER A 11 33.15 4.04 -39.79
CA SER A 11 32.44 3.41 -38.69
C SER A 11 31.33 4.36 -38.18
N LEU A 12 30.08 4.10 -38.50
CA LEU A 12 28.93 4.72 -37.85
C LEU A 12 28.78 4.15 -36.44
N LEU A 13 29.11 4.96 -35.44
CA LEU A 13 28.75 4.73 -34.04
C LEU A 13 27.25 4.99 -33.87
N LEU A 14 26.43 3.94 -33.84
CA LEU A 14 25.05 4.04 -33.37
C LEU A 14 25.09 4.23 -31.86
N SER A 15 24.83 5.46 -31.41
CA SER A 15 24.50 5.74 -30.01
C SER A 15 23.07 5.24 -29.75
N VAL A 16 22.95 4.07 -29.12
CA VAL A 16 21.68 3.59 -28.58
C VAL A 16 21.37 4.43 -27.35
N SER A 17 20.51 5.43 -27.52
CA SER A 17 19.88 6.13 -26.40
C SER A 17 18.90 5.15 -25.74
N VAL A 18 19.30 4.58 -24.61
CA VAL A 18 18.36 3.87 -23.73
C VAL A 18 17.45 4.95 -23.14
N ALA A 19 16.33 5.21 -23.82
CA ALA A 19 15.23 5.94 -23.21
C ALA A 19 14.72 5.07 -22.07
N GLY A 20 15.09 5.41 -20.83
CA GLY A 20 14.51 4.82 -19.63
C GLY A 20 13.00 5.05 -19.70
N THR A 21 12.24 4.00 -19.97
CA THR A 21 10.80 4.02 -19.81
C THR A 21 10.54 4.25 -18.34
N ALA A 22 10.04 5.43 -17.98
CA ALA A 22 9.49 5.66 -16.66
C ALA A 22 8.42 4.57 -16.45
N GLN A 23 8.71 3.58 -15.63
CA GLN A 23 7.74 2.56 -15.28
C GLN A 23 6.58 3.30 -14.62
N ALA A 24 5.41 3.25 -15.24
CA ALA A 24 4.19 3.78 -14.64
C ALA A 24 4.01 3.05 -13.30
N GLN A 25 4.00 3.80 -12.19
CA GLN A 25 3.79 3.23 -10.88
C GLN A 25 2.49 2.44 -10.87
N GLU A 26 2.56 1.18 -10.48
CA GLU A 26 1.41 0.30 -10.43
C GLU A 26 0.36 0.87 -9.47
N ARG A 27 -0.90 0.86 -9.91
CA ARG A 27 -2.04 1.35 -9.12
C ARG A 27 -3.04 0.23 -8.96
N ALA A 28 -3.61 0.14 -7.76
CA ALA A 28 -4.74 -0.73 -7.46
C ALA A 28 -5.88 0.09 -6.86
N ALA A 29 -7.10 -0.39 -7.01
CA ALA A 29 -8.23 0.10 -6.24
C ALA A 29 -8.25 -0.60 -4.88
N MET A 30 -8.66 0.10 -3.84
CA MET A 30 -8.77 -0.45 -2.51
C MET A 30 -10.04 0.03 -1.80
N GLU A 31 -10.48 -0.77 -0.85
CA GLU A 31 -11.47 -0.36 0.15
C GLU A 31 -10.94 -0.63 1.55
N SER A 32 -11.51 0.07 2.51
CA SER A 32 -11.25 -0.20 3.92
C SER A 32 -12.53 -0.08 4.75
N TRP A 33 -12.72 -1.02 5.68
CA TRP A 33 -13.75 -0.96 6.70
C TRP A 33 -13.09 -0.82 8.06
N ALA A 34 -13.40 0.26 8.76
CA ALA A 34 -12.91 0.52 10.11
C ALA A 34 -13.94 0.04 11.13
N CYS A 35 -13.59 -0.98 11.91
CA CYS A 35 -14.53 -1.74 12.73
C CYS A 35 -14.06 -1.87 14.18
N ASN A 36 -15.03 -1.95 15.09
CA ASN A 36 -14.83 -2.37 16.47
C ASN A 36 -15.52 -3.71 16.69
N TYR A 37 -15.04 -4.50 17.64
CA TYR A 37 -15.70 -5.76 17.98
C TYR A 37 -16.98 -5.53 18.76
N VAL A 38 -18.01 -6.31 18.45
CA VAL A 38 -19.22 -6.40 19.28
C VAL A 38 -18.84 -6.97 20.65
N GLU A 39 -19.54 -6.58 21.70
CA GLU A 39 -19.27 -7.02 23.07
C GLU A 39 -19.14 -8.56 23.18
N GLY A 40 -18.04 -9.00 23.78
CA GLY A 40 -17.71 -10.44 23.91
C GLY A 40 -17.14 -11.10 22.67
N LYS A 41 -16.94 -10.35 21.58
CA LYS A 41 -16.28 -10.81 20.35
C LYS A 41 -14.84 -10.31 20.26
N GLY A 42 -14.08 -10.88 19.31
CA GLY A 42 -12.69 -10.50 19.09
C GLY A 42 -12.12 -11.03 17.79
N TYR A 43 -10.82 -10.89 17.66
CA TYR A 43 -10.10 -11.26 16.44
C TYR A 43 -10.37 -12.69 15.94
N ALA A 44 -10.44 -13.67 16.84
CA ALA A 44 -10.71 -15.06 16.44
C ALA A 44 -12.11 -15.24 15.84
N ASP A 45 -13.13 -14.53 16.39
CA ASP A 45 -14.48 -14.55 15.85
C ASP A 45 -14.51 -13.94 14.45
N LEU A 46 -13.80 -12.80 14.24
CA LEU A 46 -13.71 -12.15 12.94
C LEU A 46 -13.04 -13.07 11.91
N MET A 47 -11.91 -13.71 12.27
CA MET A 47 -11.22 -14.63 11.35
C MET A 47 -12.06 -15.86 10.99
N ASN A 48 -12.90 -16.35 11.92
CA ASN A 48 -13.84 -17.42 11.63
C ASN A 48 -14.91 -17.02 10.59
N VAL A 49 -15.43 -15.80 10.67
CA VAL A 49 -16.38 -15.28 9.67
C VAL A 49 -15.65 -14.96 8.36
N ALA A 50 -14.44 -14.41 8.44
CA ALA A 50 -13.60 -14.14 7.28
C ALA A 50 -13.30 -15.41 6.46
N ALA A 51 -13.08 -16.55 7.10
CA ALA A 51 -12.90 -17.84 6.41
C ALA A 51 -14.18 -18.29 5.66
N LYS A 52 -15.36 -18.02 6.22
CA LYS A 52 -16.62 -18.29 5.52
C LYS A 52 -16.80 -17.34 4.33
N TRP A 53 -16.46 -16.08 4.53
CA TRP A 53 -16.46 -15.09 3.46
C TRP A 53 -15.53 -15.50 2.31
N ASP A 54 -14.31 -15.96 2.59
CA ASP A 54 -13.37 -16.43 1.57
C ASP A 54 -13.95 -17.60 0.77
N ALA A 55 -14.58 -18.57 1.45
CA ALA A 55 -15.27 -19.69 0.79
C ALA A 55 -16.46 -19.24 -0.07
N TRP A 56 -17.14 -18.16 0.31
CA TRP A 56 -18.20 -17.53 -0.48
C TRP A 56 -17.60 -16.73 -1.65
N ALA A 57 -16.61 -15.87 -1.38
CA ALA A 57 -15.95 -15.00 -2.34
C ALA A 57 -15.31 -15.78 -3.51
N SER A 58 -14.66 -16.89 -3.22
CA SER A 58 -14.05 -17.79 -4.22
C SER A 58 -15.07 -18.35 -5.25
N LYS A 59 -16.36 -18.34 -4.94
CA LYS A 59 -17.44 -18.81 -5.82
C LYS A 59 -18.22 -17.68 -6.49
N ASN A 60 -18.29 -16.52 -5.86
CA ASN A 60 -19.21 -15.46 -6.22
C ASN A 60 -18.53 -14.20 -6.73
N HIS A 61 -17.27 -13.93 -6.37
CA HIS A 61 -16.59 -12.72 -6.84
C HIS A 61 -16.42 -12.73 -8.36
N PRO A 62 -16.90 -11.68 -9.04
CA PRO A 62 -16.81 -11.57 -10.50
C PRO A 62 -15.42 -11.11 -10.98
N ALA A 63 -14.53 -10.72 -10.07
CA ALA A 63 -13.22 -10.18 -10.36
C ALA A 63 -12.20 -10.52 -9.25
N PRO A 64 -10.88 -10.43 -9.54
CA PRO A 64 -9.84 -10.61 -8.53
C PRO A 64 -9.98 -9.62 -7.38
N TYR A 65 -9.89 -10.15 -6.16
CA TYR A 65 -9.92 -9.39 -4.93
C TYR A 65 -9.05 -10.07 -3.87
N SER A 66 -8.25 -9.29 -3.16
CA SER A 66 -7.44 -9.75 -2.05
C SER A 66 -7.85 -9.01 -0.78
N ALA A 67 -8.02 -9.72 0.32
CA ALA A 67 -8.43 -9.13 1.59
C ALA A 67 -7.41 -9.37 2.70
N TYR A 68 -7.35 -8.40 3.63
CA TYR A 68 -6.55 -8.49 4.84
C TYR A 68 -7.32 -7.93 6.02
N VAL A 69 -7.11 -8.52 7.20
CA VAL A 69 -7.52 -7.94 8.48
C VAL A 69 -6.30 -7.31 9.14
N LEU A 70 -6.34 -6.01 9.40
CA LEU A 70 -5.34 -5.30 10.18
C LEU A 70 -5.75 -5.26 11.64
N SER A 71 -4.86 -5.68 12.55
CA SER A 71 -5.00 -5.55 13.99
C SER A 71 -3.95 -4.59 14.54
N PRO A 72 -4.30 -3.57 15.36
CA PRO A 72 -3.35 -2.61 15.88
C PRO A 72 -2.37 -3.28 16.86
N VAL A 73 -1.06 -2.98 16.71
CA VAL A 73 0.02 -3.48 17.55
C VAL A 73 0.70 -2.36 18.33
N PHE A 74 1.03 -1.26 17.64
CA PHE A 74 1.56 -0.04 18.25
C PHE A 74 0.70 1.16 17.79
N ALA A 75 -0.21 1.57 18.64
CA ALA A 75 -1.14 2.66 18.42
C ALA A 75 -1.66 3.18 19.77
N THR A 76 -2.31 4.33 19.76
CA THR A 76 -3.20 4.75 20.84
C THR A 76 -4.53 4.03 20.61
N PHE A 77 -4.80 2.97 21.36
CA PHE A 77 -5.90 2.03 21.06
C PHE A 77 -7.29 2.67 21.12
N GLU A 78 -7.45 3.74 21.92
CA GLU A 78 -8.70 4.49 21.99
C GLU A 78 -8.94 5.39 20.76
N GLU A 79 -7.92 5.61 19.94
CA GLU A 79 -7.97 6.50 18.76
C GLU A 79 -8.02 5.73 17.43
N VAL A 80 -7.93 4.40 17.47
CA VAL A 80 -7.91 3.56 16.27
C VAL A 80 -8.97 2.48 16.33
N PRO A 81 -9.51 2.03 15.19
CA PRO A 81 -10.42 0.89 15.16
C PRO A 81 -9.72 -0.38 15.65
N GLU A 82 -10.45 -1.27 16.31
CA GLU A 82 -9.93 -2.54 16.82
C GLU A 82 -9.56 -3.52 15.68
N ALA A 83 -10.21 -3.38 14.53
CA ALA A 83 -9.90 -4.10 13.30
C ALA A 83 -10.13 -3.22 12.07
N VAL A 84 -9.31 -3.39 11.04
CA VAL A 84 -9.57 -2.79 9.72
C VAL A 84 -9.57 -3.91 8.69
N TRP A 85 -10.70 -4.07 7.97
CA TRP A 85 -10.70 -4.87 6.76
C TRP A 85 -10.14 -4.04 5.62
N LEU A 86 -9.16 -4.57 4.90
CA LEU A 86 -8.64 -4.00 3.66
C LEU A 86 -8.93 -4.92 2.49
N GLY A 87 -9.47 -4.35 1.42
CA GLY A 87 -9.70 -5.04 0.17
C GLY A 87 -8.97 -4.37 -0.99
N PHE A 88 -8.46 -5.18 -1.92
CA PHE A 88 -7.74 -4.69 -3.10
C PHE A 88 -8.21 -5.41 -4.36
N SER A 89 -8.38 -4.64 -5.43
CA SER A 89 -8.60 -5.15 -6.79
C SER A 89 -7.68 -4.42 -7.77
N PRO A 90 -7.30 -5.04 -8.91
CA PRO A 90 -6.42 -4.39 -9.88
C PRO A 90 -6.97 -3.07 -10.44
N THR A 91 -8.29 -2.93 -10.55
CA THR A 91 -8.94 -1.71 -11.08
C THR A 91 -10.18 -1.33 -10.27
N SER A 92 -10.56 -0.05 -10.32
CA SER A 92 -11.78 0.45 -9.66
C SER A 92 -13.05 -0.21 -10.20
N GLY A 93 -13.10 -0.55 -11.50
CA GLY A 93 -14.24 -1.27 -12.08
C GLY A 93 -14.38 -2.69 -11.52
N GLN A 94 -13.27 -3.38 -11.32
CA GLN A 94 -13.26 -4.71 -10.69
C GLN A 94 -13.65 -4.64 -9.21
N LEU A 95 -13.12 -3.67 -8.46
CA LEU A 95 -13.53 -3.46 -7.08
C LEU A 95 -15.02 -3.12 -6.98
N GLY A 96 -15.54 -2.26 -7.88
CA GLY A 96 -16.96 -1.95 -7.94
C GLY A 96 -17.82 -3.19 -8.19
N ALA A 97 -17.43 -4.07 -9.13
CA ALA A 97 -18.14 -5.29 -9.41
C ALA A 97 -18.16 -6.26 -8.19
N VAL A 98 -17.07 -6.35 -7.43
CA VAL A 98 -16.99 -7.12 -6.19
C VAL A 98 -17.90 -6.51 -5.13
N ALA A 99 -17.89 -5.18 -4.97
CA ALA A 99 -18.74 -4.48 -4.02
C ALA A 99 -20.24 -4.63 -4.38
N ASP A 100 -20.62 -4.52 -5.67
CA ASP A 100 -21.98 -4.73 -6.14
C ASP A 100 -22.45 -6.16 -5.81
N GLN A 101 -21.59 -7.16 -6.00
CA GLN A 101 -21.90 -8.56 -5.66
C GLN A 101 -22.12 -8.71 -4.15
N TRP A 102 -21.24 -8.14 -3.32
CA TRP A 102 -21.38 -8.17 -1.87
C TRP A 102 -22.66 -7.47 -1.39
N MET A 103 -22.97 -6.28 -1.94
CA MET A 103 -24.20 -5.55 -1.60
C MET A 103 -25.49 -6.25 -2.05
N SER A 104 -25.40 -7.17 -3.01
CA SER A 104 -26.53 -7.99 -3.46
C SER A 104 -26.69 -9.29 -2.65
N GLU A 105 -25.76 -9.60 -1.75
CA GLU A 105 -25.85 -10.72 -0.84
C GLU A 105 -26.93 -10.44 0.21
N ASP A 106 -27.91 -11.33 0.29
CA ASP A 106 -29.07 -11.24 1.21
C ASP A 106 -29.05 -12.36 2.26
N GLY A 107 -27.94 -13.08 2.36
CA GLY A 107 -27.81 -14.26 3.21
C GLY A 107 -27.28 -14.00 4.61
N ASP A 108 -27.16 -15.08 5.36
CA ASP A 108 -26.75 -15.09 6.76
C ASP A 108 -25.32 -14.57 6.98
N LEU A 109 -24.49 -14.49 5.92
CA LEU A 109 -23.07 -14.11 6.04
C LEU A 109 -22.87 -12.64 6.45
N ILE A 110 -23.69 -11.73 5.91
CA ILE A 110 -23.67 -10.31 6.31
C ILE A 110 -24.08 -10.19 7.79
N ASP A 111 -25.12 -10.93 8.20
CA ASP A 111 -25.57 -10.95 9.59
C ASP A 111 -24.51 -11.53 10.52
N GLU A 112 -23.77 -12.56 10.08
CA GLU A 112 -22.64 -13.10 10.84
C GLU A 112 -21.54 -12.05 11.02
N PHE A 113 -21.14 -11.30 9.97
CA PHE A 113 -20.20 -10.19 10.11
C PHE A 113 -20.71 -9.16 11.12
N ASN A 114 -21.94 -8.71 10.97
CA ASN A 114 -22.56 -7.71 11.84
C ASN A 114 -22.72 -8.20 13.30
N SER A 115 -22.75 -9.51 13.52
CA SER A 115 -22.76 -10.10 14.86
C SER A 115 -21.40 -10.11 15.55
N VAL A 116 -20.33 -9.85 14.79
CA VAL A 116 -18.94 -9.89 15.28
C VAL A 116 -18.29 -8.52 15.30
N VAL A 117 -18.55 -7.69 14.29
CA VAL A 117 -17.97 -6.35 14.18
C VAL A 117 -19.04 -5.30 13.85
N ASP A 118 -18.85 -4.10 14.40
CA ASP A 118 -19.57 -2.88 14.04
C ASP A 118 -18.60 -1.95 13.30
N CYS A 119 -18.87 -1.69 12.03
CA CYS A 119 -17.97 -0.94 11.15
C CYS A 119 -18.50 0.49 10.96
N GLY A 120 -17.87 1.45 11.60
CA GLY A 120 -18.26 2.87 11.59
C GLY A 120 -17.89 3.62 10.31
N ALA A 121 -17.00 3.09 9.48
CA ALA A 121 -16.59 3.73 8.22
C ALA A 121 -16.24 2.70 7.15
N HIS A 122 -16.71 2.96 5.93
CA HIS A 122 -16.33 2.25 4.72
C HIS A 122 -15.81 3.25 3.68
N THR A 123 -14.59 3.07 3.22
CA THR A 123 -13.90 4.03 2.34
C THR A 123 -13.42 3.32 1.09
N LEU A 124 -13.68 3.94 -0.08
CA LEU A 124 -13.04 3.57 -1.35
C LEU A 124 -11.82 4.47 -1.58
N ALA A 125 -10.73 3.91 -2.05
CA ALA A 125 -9.50 4.64 -2.27
C ALA A 125 -8.69 4.05 -3.44
N GLY A 126 -7.55 4.67 -3.73
CA GLY A 126 -6.53 4.14 -4.63
C GLY A 126 -5.26 3.81 -3.86
N SER A 127 -4.64 2.69 -4.18
CA SER A 127 -3.29 2.35 -3.75
C SER A 127 -2.32 2.62 -4.89
N ARG A 128 -1.25 3.36 -4.61
CA ARG A 128 -0.13 3.58 -5.53
C ARG A 128 1.11 2.91 -4.98
N THR A 129 1.68 1.99 -5.76
CA THR A 129 2.94 1.33 -5.43
C THR A 129 4.10 2.28 -5.73
N ILE A 130 4.94 2.53 -4.74
CA ILE A 130 6.21 3.26 -4.86
C ILE A 130 7.34 2.25 -5.00
N ARG A 131 7.35 1.27 -4.10
CA ARG A 131 8.21 0.10 -4.13
C ARG A 131 7.38 -1.12 -3.74
N ALA A 132 7.34 -2.12 -4.60
CA ALA A 132 6.54 -3.32 -4.36
C ALA A 132 7.04 -4.09 -3.13
N TYR A 133 6.10 -4.66 -2.38
CA TYR A 133 6.39 -5.65 -1.35
C TYR A 133 6.45 -7.03 -2.00
N GLU A 134 7.49 -7.79 -1.70
CA GLU A 134 7.77 -9.07 -2.39
C GLU A 134 6.84 -10.21 -1.95
N LYS A 135 6.31 -10.14 -0.72
CA LYS A 135 5.48 -11.21 -0.10
C LYS A 135 4.01 -10.80 -0.03
N VAL A 136 3.47 -10.33 -1.15
CA VAL A 136 2.02 -10.05 -1.25
C VAL A 136 1.25 -11.34 -1.07
N GLY A 137 0.18 -11.31 -0.26
CA GLY A 137 -0.62 -12.50 0.09
C GLY A 137 -0.19 -13.18 1.39
N GLU A 138 0.96 -12.82 1.96
CA GLU A 138 1.41 -13.30 3.26
C GLU A 138 1.06 -12.33 4.40
N ALA A 139 1.09 -12.83 5.63
CA ALA A 139 0.99 -11.98 6.82
C ALA A 139 2.20 -11.05 6.94
N GLY A 140 2.01 -9.87 7.50
CA GLY A 140 3.09 -8.89 7.63
C GLY A 140 2.75 -7.74 8.57
N ILE A 141 3.66 -6.78 8.61
CA ILE A 141 3.53 -5.57 9.42
C ILE A 141 3.26 -4.40 8.49
N VAL A 142 2.22 -3.65 8.79
CA VAL A 142 1.84 -2.43 8.05
C VAL A 142 2.01 -1.23 8.97
N GLN A 143 2.93 -0.35 8.64
CA GLN A 143 3.06 0.95 9.30
C GLN A 143 2.34 2.01 8.48
N LEU A 144 1.47 2.77 9.14
CA LEU A 144 0.66 3.84 8.55
C LEU A 144 0.97 5.19 9.21
N ARG A 145 0.94 6.26 8.41
CA ARG A 145 0.83 7.65 8.86
C ARG A 145 -0.18 8.37 7.99
N SER A 146 -1.11 9.11 8.58
CA SER A 146 -2.01 9.99 7.84
C SER A 146 -1.25 11.27 7.47
N CYS A 147 -1.25 11.64 6.22
CA CYS A 147 -0.46 12.75 5.70
C CYS A 147 -1.33 13.73 4.93
N THR A 148 -1.00 15.02 5.06
CA THR A 148 -1.61 16.13 4.33
C THR A 148 -0.54 16.79 3.47
N ALA A 149 -0.77 16.91 2.17
CA ALA A 149 0.11 17.67 1.27
C ALA A 149 0.13 19.14 1.69
N ASN A 150 1.31 19.76 1.68
CA ASN A 150 1.44 21.16 2.05
C ASN A 150 0.92 22.07 0.93
N GLU A 151 0.54 23.29 1.31
CA GLU A 151 -0.01 24.26 0.35
C GLU A 151 0.94 24.51 -0.82
N GLY A 152 0.43 24.45 -2.03
CA GLY A 152 1.19 24.65 -3.27
C GLY A 152 1.99 23.42 -3.75
N VAL A 153 2.01 22.33 -3.00
CA VAL A 153 2.69 21.09 -3.40
C VAL A 153 1.82 20.30 -4.37
N SER A 154 2.38 19.92 -5.50
CA SER A 154 1.73 19.07 -6.50
C SER A 154 1.98 17.58 -6.25
N TRP A 155 1.06 16.73 -6.66
CA TRP A 155 1.24 15.29 -6.66
C TRP A 155 2.45 14.82 -7.49
N SER A 156 2.85 15.58 -8.50
CA SER A 156 4.05 15.29 -9.29
C SER A 156 5.34 15.46 -8.48
N GLN A 157 5.41 16.47 -7.59
CA GLN A 157 6.54 16.66 -6.70
C GLN A 157 6.63 15.51 -5.69
N ILE A 158 5.50 15.13 -5.08
CA ILE A 158 5.44 13.97 -4.17
C ILE A 158 5.86 12.70 -4.91
N ALA A 159 5.36 12.47 -6.13
CA ALA A 159 5.71 11.27 -6.91
C ALA A 159 7.21 11.21 -7.26
N LYS A 160 7.84 12.36 -7.54
CA LYS A 160 9.28 12.43 -7.79
C LYS A 160 10.09 12.11 -6.53
N ALA A 161 9.68 12.63 -5.39
CA ALA A 161 10.31 12.32 -4.10
C ALA A 161 10.14 10.84 -3.72
N ASP A 162 8.96 10.29 -3.94
CA ASP A 162 8.69 8.87 -3.72
C ASP A 162 9.59 7.96 -4.57
N GLN A 163 9.85 8.33 -5.84
CA GLN A 163 10.76 7.58 -6.69
C GLN A 163 12.20 7.65 -6.16
N ALA A 164 12.66 8.84 -5.80
CA ALA A 164 14.00 9.01 -5.22
C ALA A 164 14.18 8.20 -3.92
N TRP A 165 13.12 8.09 -3.11
CA TRP A 165 13.13 7.26 -1.92
C TRP A 165 13.17 5.75 -2.25
N ALA A 166 12.40 5.30 -3.25
CA ALA A 166 12.45 3.92 -3.71
C ALA A 166 13.83 3.53 -4.24
N ASP A 167 14.46 4.43 -4.99
CA ASP A 167 15.82 4.24 -5.51
C ASP A 167 16.82 4.14 -4.36
N PHE A 168 16.77 5.07 -3.39
CA PHE A 168 17.62 5.03 -2.19
C PHE A 168 17.45 3.73 -1.40
N MET A 169 16.20 3.28 -1.17
CA MET A 169 15.94 2.01 -0.49
C MET A 169 16.53 0.82 -1.24
N THR A 170 16.47 0.84 -2.56
CA THR A 170 16.99 -0.23 -3.42
C THR A 170 18.52 -0.25 -3.42
N GLU A 171 19.16 0.89 -3.59
CA GLU A 171 20.63 1.05 -3.57
C GLU A 171 21.25 0.63 -2.23
N ASN A 172 20.53 0.85 -1.13
CA ASN A 172 20.98 0.49 0.21
C ASN A 172 20.36 -0.82 0.73
N GLU A 173 19.69 -1.59 -0.14
CA GLU A 173 19.06 -2.87 0.19
C GLU A 173 18.18 -2.80 1.45
N LEU A 174 17.47 -1.70 1.67
CA LEU A 174 16.52 -1.56 2.76
C LEU A 174 15.28 -2.41 2.46
N PRO A 175 14.82 -3.29 3.36
CA PRO A 175 13.69 -4.17 3.07
C PRO A 175 12.34 -3.45 3.14
N GLY A 176 11.32 -4.11 2.61
CA GLY A 176 9.91 -3.71 2.70
C GLY A 176 9.37 -2.99 1.48
N GLY A 177 8.05 -2.93 1.37
CA GLY A 177 7.31 -2.22 0.34
C GLY A 177 6.85 -0.85 0.81
N VAL A 178 6.72 0.10 -0.11
CA VAL A 178 6.26 1.47 0.16
C VAL A 178 5.09 1.81 -0.75
N TYR A 179 4.03 2.35 -0.14
CA TYR A 179 2.80 2.69 -0.86
C TYR A 179 2.25 4.05 -0.42
N ARG A 180 1.36 4.60 -1.23
CA ARG A 180 0.45 5.68 -0.87
C ARG A 180 -0.98 5.21 -1.07
N TRP A 181 -1.74 5.19 0.03
CA TRP A 181 -3.18 4.93 -0.03
C TRP A 181 -3.90 6.26 0.05
N GLY A 182 -4.64 6.60 -1.00
CA GLY A 182 -5.31 7.89 -1.12
C GLY A 182 -6.54 8.00 -0.23
N ALA A 183 -7.00 9.22 0.02
CA ALA A 183 -8.34 9.49 0.49
C ALA A 183 -9.34 9.33 -0.67
N GLY A 184 -10.59 8.97 -0.36
CA GLY A 184 -11.63 8.80 -1.35
C GLY A 184 -13.03 8.82 -0.75
N PRO A 185 -14.07 8.42 -1.51
CA PRO A 185 -15.43 8.31 -0.99
C PRO A 185 -15.49 7.54 0.34
N GLY A 186 -16.24 8.05 1.30
CA GLY A 186 -16.34 7.50 2.64
C GLY A 186 -15.34 8.08 3.65
N THR A 187 -14.31 8.82 3.19
CA THR A 187 -13.45 9.58 4.10
C THR A 187 -14.26 10.66 4.82
N ALA A 188 -14.04 10.84 6.13
CA ALA A 188 -14.76 11.81 6.93
C ALA A 188 -14.63 13.24 6.35
N LYS A 189 -15.73 13.99 6.37
CA LYS A 189 -15.84 15.33 5.75
C LYS A 189 -14.82 16.32 6.28
N ASP A 190 -14.46 16.22 7.54
CA ASP A 190 -13.51 17.08 8.25
C ASP A 190 -12.08 16.52 8.27
N SER A 191 -11.86 15.37 7.64
CA SER A 191 -10.52 14.81 7.47
C SER A 191 -9.66 15.76 6.64
N LYS A 192 -8.47 16.06 7.17
CA LYS A 192 -7.44 16.81 6.46
C LYS A 192 -6.45 15.91 5.73
N MET A 193 -6.64 14.59 5.84
CA MET A 193 -5.76 13.61 5.23
C MET A 193 -5.96 13.55 3.71
N ASP A 194 -4.87 13.65 2.96
CA ASP A 194 -4.84 13.42 1.53
C ASP A 194 -4.46 11.97 1.19
N PHE A 195 -3.59 11.37 2.02
CA PHE A 195 -3.15 9.99 1.81
C PHE A 195 -2.54 9.40 3.09
N TYR A 196 -2.48 8.06 3.12
CA TYR A 196 -1.62 7.34 4.06
C TYR A 196 -0.25 7.09 3.42
N ALA A 197 0.81 7.44 4.15
CA ALA A 197 2.15 6.94 3.88
C ALA A 197 2.28 5.56 4.52
N VAL A 198 2.55 4.55 3.70
CA VAL A 198 2.52 3.13 4.09
C VAL A 198 3.88 2.50 3.89
N TRP A 199 4.36 1.77 4.89
CA TRP A 199 5.52 0.90 4.81
C TRP A 199 5.15 -0.50 5.29
N ILE A 200 5.40 -1.51 4.45
CA ILE A 200 5.07 -2.92 4.72
C ILE A 200 6.37 -3.70 4.87
N THR A 201 6.47 -4.48 5.93
CA THR A 201 7.58 -5.40 6.21
C THR A 201 7.02 -6.77 6.62
N GLU A 202 7.84 -7.80 6.52
CA GLU A 202 7.47 -9.18 6.86
C GLU A 202 7.18 -9.34 8.36
N SER A 203 7.96 -8.66 9.21
CA SER A 203 7.89 -8.77 10.66
C SER A 203 8.36 -7.48 11.33
N LEU A 204 8.10 -7.37 12.64
CA LEU A 204 8.68 -6.31 13.48
C LEU A 204 10.21 -6.40 13.54
N GLU A 205 10.77 -7.61 13.48
CA GLU A 205 12.22 -7.83 13.44
C GLU A 205 12.81 -7.26 12.15
N GLN A 206 12.23 -7.59 10.98
CA GLN A 206 12.68 -7.04 9.70
C GLN A 206 12.55 -5.52 9.67
N ARG A 207 11.45 -4.97 10.22
CA ARG A 207 11.28 -3.53 10.37
C ARG A 207 12.38 -2.91 11.24
N GLY A 208 12.71 -3.53 12.37
CA GLY A 208 13.80 -3.10 13.26
C GLY A 208 15.14 -3.12 12.55
N THR A 209 15.47 -4.24 11.91
CA THR A 209 16.70 -4.41 11.12
C THR A 209 16.82 -3.37 10.00
N ALA A 210 15.70 -3.05 9.32
CA ALA A 210 15.69 -2.00 8.30
C ALA A 210 16.01 -0.62 8.89
N MET A 211 15.49 -0.30 10.08
CA MET A 211 15.77 0.95 10.77
C MET A 211 17.23 1.04 11.24
N ASP A 212 17.81 -0.08 11.70
CA ASP A 212 19.21 -0.13 12.09
C ASP A 212 20.11 0.04 10.86
N LYS A 213 19.83 -0.70 9.79
CA LYS A 213 20.55 -0.56 8.51
C LYS A 213 20.46 0.87 7.94
N PHE A 214 19.28 1.49 8.01
CA PHE A 214 19.12 2.90 7.60
C PHE A 214 20.05 3.84 8.39
N ARG A 215 20.20 3.63 9.71
CA ARG A 215 21.09 4.45 10.56
C ARG A 215 22.58 4.24 10.27
N GLU A 216 22.95 3.07 9.74
CA GLU A 216 24.32 2.73 9.36
C GLU A 216 24.74 3.34 8.02
N VAL A 217 23.78 3.70 7.15
CA VAL A 217 24.06 4.37 5.89
C VAL A 217 24.49 5.82 6.17
N GLU A 218 25.70 6.17 5.78
CA GLU A 218 26.24 7.53 5.97
C GLU A 218 25.35 8.58 5.28
N GLY A 219 24.92 9.57 6.02
CA GLY A 219 24.07 10.64 5.51
C GLY A 219 22.63 10.24 5.19
N ALA A 220 22.16 9.03 5.61
CA ALA A 220 20.81 8.56 5.31
C ALA A 220 19.70 9.51 5.83
N GLY A 221 19.89 10.07 7.04
CA GLY A 221 18.97 11.05 7.60
C GLY A 221 18.88 12.33 6.75
N ASP A 222 20.02 12.84 6.33
CA ASP A 222 20.11 14.01 5.45
C ASP A 222 19.51 13.70 4.07
N THR A 223 19.76 12.50 3.53
CA THR A 223 19.18 12.04 2.27
C THR A 223 17.66 11.96 2.35
N TYR A 224 17.12 11.37 3.41
CA TYR A 224 15.67 11.34 3.64
C TYR A 224 15.08 12.76 3.73
N TYR A 225 15.76 13.63 4.49
CA TYR A 225 15.38 15.03 4.63
C TYR A 225 15.41 15.77 3.29
N ASN A 226 16.46 15.60 2.48
CA ASN A 226 16.59 16.22 1.16
C ASN A 226 15.52 15.71 0.17
N ILE A 227 15.09 14.44 0.28
CA ILE A 227 14.04 13.88 -0.57
C ILE A 227 12.66 14.48 -0.24
N TYR A 228 12.33 14.59 1.05
CA TYR A 228 10.99 14.96 1.49
C TYR A 228 10.92 16.29 2.26
N GLY A 229 12.05 16.79 2.77
CA GLY A 229 12.05 17.77 3.83
C GLY A 229 12.35 19.21 3.42
N ASP A 230 13.20 19.48 2.44
CA ASP A 230 13.58 20.87 2.11
C ASP A 230 12.39 21.71 1.63
N ASP A 231 11.42 21.08 0.96
CA ASP A 231 10.21 21.73 0.49
C ASP A 231 8.98 21.41 1.35
N ASN A 232 9.15 20.68 2.47
CA ASN A 232 8.03 20.24 3.30
C ASN A 232 6.85 19.74 2.46
N LEU A 233 7.08 18.70 1.65
CA LEU A 233 6.09 18.23 0.68
C LEU A 233 4.76 17.84 1.32
N TYR A 234 4.81 17.30 2.54
CA TYR A 234 3.62 16.94 3.30
C TYR A 234 3.94 16.82 4.80
N THR A 235 2.93 16.96 5.60
CA THR A 235 3.00 16.75 7.06
C THR A 235 2.20 15.50 7.41
N CYS A 236 2.76 14.64 8.27
CA CYS A 236 2.11 13.43 8.73
C CYS A 236 1.94 13.43 10.25
N ASP A 237 0.92 12.70 10.71
CA ASP A 237 0.74 12.37 12.12
C ASP A 237 1.73 11.29 12.59
N ASN A 238 1.57 10.83 13.85
CA ASN A 238 2.35 9.76 14.42
C ASN A 238 2.09 8.42 13.69
N SER A 239 3.13 7.60 13.58
CA SER A 239 3.03 6.27 13.00
C SER A 239 2.19 5.34 13.88
N ARG A 240 1.36 4.54 13.23
CA ARG A 240 0.66 3.39 13.82
C ARG A 240 1.14 2.13 13.12
N ILE A 241 1.25 1.06 13.86
CA ILE A 241 1.70 -0.24 13.34
C ILE A 241 0.60 -1.26 13.57
N TYR A 242 0.29 -1.98 12.51
CA TYR A 242 -0.70 -3.05 12.48
C TYR A 242 -0.05 -4.37 12.06
N TYR A 243 -0.58 -5.46 12.58
CA TYR A 243 -0.36 -6.78 12.01
C TYR A 243 -1.42 -7.04 10.95
N ALA A 244 -1.00 -7.38 9.74
CA ALA A 244 -1.88 -7.70 8.63
C ALA A 244 -1.98 -9.22 8.46
N THR A 245 -3.18 -9.76 8.57
CA THR A 245 -3.46 -11.16 8.32
C THR A 245 -4.23 -11.28 6.99
N PRO A 246 -3.74 -12.04 6.01
CA PRO A 246 -4.50 -12.29 4.78
C PRO A 246 -5.78 -13.07 5.08
N VAL A 247 -6.82 -12.77 4.33
CA VAL A 247 -8.08 -13.53 4.35
C VAL A 247 -8.12 -14.39 3.11
N GLY A 248 -8.10 -15.70 3.30
CA GLY A 248 -8.03 -16.65 2.20
C GLY A 248 -6.63 -16.80 1.60
N GLY A 249 -6.49 -17.75 0.67
CA GLY A 249 -5.34 -17.83 -0.22
C GLY A 249 -4.00 -18.17 0.43
N SER A 250 -3.92 -19.35 1.04
CA SER A 250 -2.68 -20.09 1.22
C SER A 250 -2.91 -21.53 0.75
N ASP A 251 -3.07 -21.68 -0.55
CA ASP A 251 -2.90 -23.00 -1.20
C ASP A 251 -1.77 -22.90 -2.24
#